data_a18b6d4bb1e00afbf009a9aa94b4afbb
#
_entry.id   a18b6d4bb1e00afbf009a9aa94b4afbb
#
_cell.length_a   1.000
_cell.length_b   1.000
_cell.length_c   1.000
_cell.angle_alpha   90.00
_cell.angle_beta   90.00
_cell.angle_gamma   90.00
#
_symmetry.space_group_name_H-M   'P 1'
#
loop_
_entity.id
_entity.type
_entity.pdbx_description
1 polymer ?
#
loop_
_entity_poly.entity_id
_entity_poly.type
_entity_poly.pdbx_seq_one_letter_code
_entity_poly.pdbx_strand_id
1 'polypeptide(L)'
;MAMPVAEDNWRLMSSAELPPYEGPKLQAFKYRSARIHWGDCIGGDIGSQAYVFKVKIKSKTYALKVFKFFNPSTPRFVLGPSGGILVSDDELAFHTDPFFAECRAYGRIEEARAKEKLVRKVAASCYGFLILGAREDEHLKRNGFDLWPTTIPPGHKYQAMAEGSPVRALVKEYIERDPDLDLRTMNGMLKDIRFLNRHKCLNREINDFPFRI
;
A
#
# COMPACT_ATOMS: atom_id res chain seq x y z
N MET A 1 -10.28 21.64 -31.91
CA MET A 1 -11.06 20.52 -31.34
C MET A 1 -10.28 20.05 -30.12
N ALA A 2 -10.65 20.50 -28.93
CA ALA A 2 -9.95 20.16 -27.70
C ALA A 2 -10.23 18.68 -27.40
N MET A 3 -9.19 17.87 -27.24
CA MET A 3 -9.29 16.51 -26.74
C MET A 3 -9.92 16.57 -25.34
N PRO A 4 -10.87 15.72 -25.02
CA PRO A 4 -11.37 15.64 -23.65
C PRO A 4 -10.19 15.28 -22.75
N VAL A 5 -9.95 16.12 -21.74
CA VAL A 5 -9.04 15.80 -20.64
C VAL A 5 -9.54 14.49 -20.05
N ALA A 6 -8.73 13.46 -20.11
CA ALA A 6 -9.06 12.18 -19.50
C ALA A 6 -9.34 12.46 -18.02
N GLU A 7 -10.59 12.33 -17.61
CA GLU A 7 -10.97 12.42 -16.20
C GLU A 7 -10.13 11.42 -15.42
N ASP A 8 -9.52 11.91 -14.37
CA ASP A 8 -8.57 11.20 -13.49
C ASP A 8 -9.11 9.82 -13.08
N ASN A 9 -8.75 8.79 -13.81
CA ASN A 9 -9.21 7.41 -13.60
C ASN A 9 -8.85 6.83 -12.22
N TRP A 10 -7.87 7.42 -11.52
CA TRP A 10 -7.50 7.00 -10.16
C TRP A 10 -8.54 7.38 -9.09
N ARG A 11 -9.44 8.34 -9.38
CA ARG A 11 -10.61 8.66 -8.55
C ARG A 11 -11.69 7.57 -8.60
N LEU A 12 -11.65 6.71 -9.62
CA LEU A 12 -12.67 5.71 -9.90
C LEU A 12 -12.37 4.34 -9.29
N MET A 13 -11.49 4.23 -8.29
CA MET A 13 -11.43 3.00 -7.52
C MET A 13 -12.78 2.79 -6.81
N SER A 14 -13.61 1.95 -7.42
CA SER A 14 -14.74 1.41 -6.70
C SER A 14 -14.21 0.65 -5.48
N SER A 15 -14.98 0.58 -4.41
CA SER A 15 -14.62 -0.19 -3.21
C SER A 15 -14.40 -1.69 -3.49
N ALA A 16 -14.47 -2.10 -4.73
CA ALA A 16 -14.46 -3.49 -5.15
C ALA A 16 -13.33 -3.87 -6.11
N GLU A 17 -12.74 -2.92 -6.87
CA GLU A 17 -11.82 -3.26 -7.94
C GLU A 17 -10.58 -2.36 -7.97
N LEU A 18 -9.43 -2.97 -8.25
CA LEU A 18 -8.21 -2.25 -8.61
C LEU A 18 -8.25 -1.88 -10.09
N PRO A 19 -7.52 -0.82 -10.50
CA PRO A 19 -7.37 -0.48 -11.91
C PRO A 19 -6.96 -1.68 -12.77
N PRO A 20 -7.33 -1.74 -14.04
CA PRO A 20 -6.90 -2.79 -14.94
C PRO A 20 -5.37 -2.79 -15.06
N TYR A 21 -4.74 -3.95 -14.90
CA TYR A 21 -3.33 -4.17 -15.18
C TYR A 21 -3.07 -5.64 -15.53
N GLU A 22 -1.96 -5.88 -16.20
CA GLU A 22 -1.51 -7.23 -16.48
C GLU A 22 -1.01 -7.93 -15.21
N GLY A 23 -1.46 -9.16 -15.01
CA GLY A 23 -1.06 -10.01 -13.89
C GLY A 23 -2.12 -10.20 -12.82
N PRO A 24 -1.78 -10.96 -11.78
CA PRO A 24 -2.72 -11.33 -10.73
C PRO A 24 -3.06 -10.12 -9.86
N LYS A 25 -4.35 -9.93 -9.60
CA LYS A 25 -4.89 -8.82 -8.80
C LYS A 25 -5.17 -9.24 -7.38
N LEU A 26 -4.71 -8.43 -6.42
CA LEU A 26 -5.15 -8.55 -5.05
C LEU A 26 -6.66 -8.27 -4.97
N GLN A 27 -7.40 -9.13 -4.29
CA GLN A 27 -8.84 -8.98 -4.12
C GLN A 27 -9.18 -7.96 -3.03
N ALA A 28 -10.37 -7.36 -3.11
CA ALA A 28 -10.89 -6.57 -2.03
C ALA A 28 -11.09 -7.43 -0.77
N PHE A 29 -10.87 -6.84 0.41
CA PHE A 29 -11.06 -7.54 1.67
C PHE A 29 -12.54 -7.96 1.84
N LYS A 30 -12.77 -9.22 2.16
CA LYS A 30 -14.12 -9.80 2.21
C LYS A 30 -15.08 -9.12 3.21
N TYR A 31 -14.55 -8.52 4.28
CA TYR A 31 -15.34 -7.84 5.30
C TYR A 31 -15.26 -6.31 5.19
N ARG A 32 -15.20 -5.79 3.95
CA ARG A 32 -15.05 -4.35 3.66
C ARG A 32 -16.09 -3.44 4.30
N SER A 33 -17.30 -3.95 4.53
CA SER A 33 -18.39 -3.20 5.18
C SER A 33 -18.46 -3.41 6.69
N ALA A 34 -17.55 -4.20 7.27
CA ALA A 34 -17.55 -4.43 8.71
C ALA A 34 -16.90 -3.24 9.45
N ARG A 35 -17.41 -2.97 10.65
CA ARG A 35 -16.84 -1.95 11.53
C ARG A 35 -15.38 -2.28 11.86
N ILE A 36 -14.51 -1.27 11.75
CA ILE A 36 -13.12 -1.32 12.19
C ILE A 36 -13.07 -0.82 13.64
N HIS A 37 -12.53 -1.63 14.52
CA HIS A 37 -12.18 -1.23 15.88
C HIS A 37 -10.69 -0.93 15.89
N TRP A 38 -10.38 0.35 15.96
CA TRP A 38 -9.03 0.88 15.95
C TRP A 38 -8.33 0.59 17.29
N GLY A 39 -7.09 0.16 17.21
CA GLY A 39 -6.14 0.04 18.30
C GLY A 39 -4.93 0.92 18.06
N ASP A 40 -3.78 0.52 18.59
CA ASP A 40 -2.56 1.31 18.56
C ASP A 40 -1.99 1.46 17.13
N CYS A 41 -1.36 2.59 16.85
CA CYS A 41 -0.48 2.75 15.71
C CYS A 41 0.82 2.00 16.03
N ILE A 42 1.11 0.96 15.28
CA ILE A 42 2.26 0.07 15.48
C ILE A 42 3.40 0.32 14.50
N GLY A 43 3.20 1.22 13.55
CA GLY A 43 4.23 1.58 12.57
C GLY A 43 3.85 2.77 11.72
N GLY A 44 4.87 3.39 11.15
CA GLY A 44 4.74 4.60 10.34
C GLY A 44 5.00 5.87 11.17
N ASP A 45 5.73 6.78 10.55
CA ASP A 45 6.07 8.10 11.09
C ASP A 45 5.78 9.20 10.06
N ILE A 46 6.21 10.42 10.34
CA ILE A 46 6.03 11.57 9.46
C ILE A 46 6.65 11.33 8.07
N GLY A 47 7.82 10.68 7.99
CA GLY A 47 8.53 10.39 6.74
C GLY A 47 8.06 9.14 6.00
N SER A 48 7.24 8.29 6.62
CA SER A 48 6.79 7.04 6.04
C SER A 48 5.65 7.26 5.02
N GLN A 49 5.49 6.31 4.11
CA GLN A 49 4.44 6.33 3.07
C GLN A 49 3.09 5.80 3.57
N ALA A 50 3.03 5.27 4.78
CA ALA A 50 1.84 4.70 5.37
C ALA A 50 1.93 4.66 6.90
N TYR A 51 0.77 4.63 7.55
CA TYR A 51 0.64 4.24 8.95
C TYR A 51 0.18 2.79 9.05
N VAL A 52 0.59 2.09 10.08
CA VAL A 52 0.14 0.72 10.36
C VAL A 52 -0.53 0.68 11.72
N PHE A 53 -1.76 0.19 11.73
CA PHE A 53 -2.56 0.10 12.95
C PHE A 53 -2.85 -1.36 13.30
N LYS A 54 -2.79 -1.68 14.58
CA LYS A 54 -3.44 -2.88 15.11
C LYS A 54 -4.94 -2.63 15.13
N VAL A 55 -5.72 -3.42 14.41
CA VAL A 55 -7.17 -3.25 14.35
C VAL A 55 -7.88 -4.57 14.60
N LYS A 56 -9.12 -4.48 15.09
CA LYS A 56 -10.00 -5.64 15.17
C LYS A 56 -11.17 -5.46 14.21
N ILE A 57 -11.36 -6.43 13.31
CA ILE A 57 -12.47 -6.46 12.37
C ILE A 57 -13.23 -7.76 12.62
N LYS A 58 -14.51 -7.64 12.97
CA LYS A 58 -15.27 -8.77 13.55
C LYS A 58 -14.55 -9.32 14.78
N SER A 59 -14.21 -10.60 14.80
CA SER A 59 -13.55 -11.27 15.93
C SER A 59 -12.03 -11.42 15.78
N LYS A 60 -11.45 -10.97 14.66
CA LYS A 60 -10.03 -11.19 14.34
C LYS A 60 -9.23 -9.90 14.38
N THR A 61 -8.00 -10.01 14.88
CA THR A 61 -7.00 -8.92 14.87
C THR A 61 -6.21 -8.93 13.56
N TYR A 62 -5.96 -7.72 13.03
CA TYR A 62 -5.22 -7.48 11.78
C TYR A 62 -4.25 -6.33 11.95
N ALA A 63 -3.25 -6.27 11.08
CA ALA A 63 -2.48 -5.07 10.81
C ALA A 63 -3.13 -4.36 9.60
N LEU A 64 -3.60 -3.14 9.82
CA LEU A 64 -4.19 -2.30 8.79
C LEU A 64 -3.16 -1.26 8.36
N LYS A 65 -2.59 -1.43 7.15
CA LYS A 65 -1.66 -0.47 6.57
C LYS A 65 -2.43 0.56 5.78
N VAL A 66 -2.48 1.80 6.28
CA VAL A 66 -3.20 2.94 5.69
C VAL A 66 -2.20 3.81 4.96
N PHE A 67 -2.38 3.96 3.66
CA PHE A 67 -1.45 4.71 2.81
C PHE A 67 -1.75 6.19 2.84
N LYS A 68 -0.69 6.99 2.94
CA LYS A 68 -0.74 8.43 2.74
C LYS A 68 -1.00 8.74 1.27
N PHE A 69 -1.41 9.96 1.00
CA PHE A 69 -1.57 10.43 -0.37
C PHE A 69 -0.24 10.30 -1.14
N PHE A 70 -0.30 9.72 -2.32
CA PHE A 70 0.85 9.63 -3.20
C PHE A 70 1.01 10.93 -3.99
N ASN A 71 2.19 11.54 -3.91
CA ASN A 71 2.53 12.74 -4.67
C ASN A 71 3.26 12.37 -5.97
N PRO A 72 2.64 12.50 -7.15
CA PRO A 72 3.28 12.17 -8.43
C PRO A 72 4.52 13.01 -8.75
N SER A 73 4.69 14.18 -8.15
CA SER A 73 5.87 15.03 -8.44
C SER A 73 7.18 14.43 -7.89
N THR A 74 7.13 13.64 -6.82
CA THR A 74 8.32 13.02 -6.24
C THR A 74 9.03 12.07 -7.21
N PRO A 75 8.37 11.03 -7.77
CA PRO A 75 9.02 10.17 -8.75
C PRO A 75 9.36 10.88 -10.06
N ARG A 76 8.60 11.91 -10.48
CA ARG A 76 8.98 12.73 -11.65
C ARG A 76 10.32 13.39 -11.47
N PHE A 77 10.60 13.93 -10.30
CA PHE A 77 11.89 14.54 -9.99
C PHE A 77 13.03 13.54 -10.14
N VAL A 78 12.83 12.30 -9.69
CA VAL A 78 13.83 11.21 -9.80
C VAL A 78 14.06 10.78 -11.25
N LEU A 79 13.00 10.77 -12.08
CA LEU A 79 13.10 10.41 -13.49
C LEU A 79 13.82 11.48 -14.35
N GLY A 80 13.97 12.71 -13.83
CA GLY A 80 14.60 13.82 -14.51
C GLY A 80 13.77 14.41 -15.66
N PRO A 81 14.29 15.48 -16.30
CA PRO A 81 13.53 16.25 -17.29
C PRO A 81 13.08 15.44 -18.51
N SER A 82 13.90 14.51 -18.98
CA SER A 82 13.62 13.75 -20.21
C SER A 82 12.60 12.62 -19.99
N GLY A 83 12.58 12.00 -18.80
CA GLY A 83 11.65 10.89 -18.50
C GLY A 83 10.33 11.36 -17.91
N GLY A 84 10.34 12.49 -17.21
CA GLY A 84 9.16 12.96 -16.46
C GLY A 84 8.09 13.65 -17.31
N ILE A 85 8.40 14.09 -18.52
CA ILE A 85 7.47 14.86 -19.38
C ILE A 85 6.53 13.93 -20.17
N LEU A 86 6.98 12.72 -20.49
CA LEU A 86 6.27 11.78 -21.37
C LEU A 86 5.28 10.86 -20.67
N VAL A 87 5.30 10.79 -19.33
CA VAL A 87 4.48 9.88 -18.55
C VAL A 87 3.36 10.65 -17.84
N SER A 88 2.12 10.22 -17.96
CA SER A 88 0.98 10.80 -17.25
C SER A 88 1.11 10.63 -15.73
N ASP A 89 0.42 11.47 -14.94
CA ASP A 89 0.38 11.32 -13.47
C ASP A 89 -0.25 9.96 -13.08
N ASP A 90 -1.25 9.49 -13.82
CA ASP A 90 -1.92 8.21 -13.59
C ASP A 90 -0.99 7.02 -13.84
N GLU A 91 -0.26 7.05 -14.94
CA GLU A 91 0.70 6.00 -15.26
C GLU A 91 1.85 5.98 -14.24
N LEU A 92 2.31 7.16 -13.85
CA LEU A 92 3.34 7.30 -12.83
C LEU A 92 2.86 6.77 -11.48
N ALA A 93 1.64 7.16 -11.04
CA ALA A 93 1.02 6.65 -9.83
C ALA A 93 0.84 5.12 -9.89
N PHE A 94 0.35 4.60 -11.01
CA PHE A 94 0.19 3.16 -11.19
C PHE A 94 1.50 2.40 -10.96
N HIS A 95 2.63 2.90 -11.46
CA HIS A 95 3.92 2.22 -11.36
C HIS A 95 4.64 2.45 -10.04
N THR A 96 4.49 3.62 -9.42
CA THR A 96 5.34 4.07 -8.31
C THR A 96 4.60 4.30 -7.00
N ASP A 97 3.27 4.42 -7.01
CA ASP A 97 2.47 4.53 -5.79
C ASP A 97 2.64 3.25 -4.94
N PRO A 98 3.05 3.36 -3.69
CA PRO A 98 3.29 2.23 -2.79
C PRO A 98 2.08 1.32 -2.61
N PHE A 99 0.87 1.89 -2.60
CA PHE A 99 -0.35 1.10 -2.50
C PHE A 99 -0.50 0.14 -3.69
N PHE A 100 -0.38 0.65 -4.93
CA PHE A 100 -0.48 -0.19 -6.12
C PHE A 100 0.68 -1.17 -6.23
N ALA A 101 1.89 -0.75 -5.85
CA ALA A 101 3.06 -1.62 -5.83
C ALA A 101 2.85 -2.82 -4.89
N GLU A 102 2.37 -2.58 -3.67
CA GLU A 102 2.06 -3.66 -2.72
C GLU A 102 0.89 -4.53 -3.19
N CYS A 103 -0.17 -3.95 -3.77
CA CYS A 103 -1.27 -4.74 -4.34
C CYS A 103 -0.77 -5.71 -5.41
N ARG A 104 0.11 -5.27 -6.31
CA ARG A 104 0.71 -6.14 -7.34
C ARG A 104 1.60 -7.22 -6.74
N ALA A 105 2.41 -6.86 -5.75
CA ALA A 105 3.29 -7.82 -5.08
C ALA A 105 2.48 -8.94 -4.39
N TYR A 106 1.45 -8.57 -3.64
CA TYR A 106 0.60 -9.56 -2.98
C TYR A 106 -0.23 -10.38 -3.96
N GLY A 107 -0.72 -9.79 -5.05
CA GLY A 107 -1.38 -10.54 -6.11
C GLY A 107 -0.47 -11.65 -6.65
N ARG A 108 0.80 -11.35 -6.91
CA ARG A 108 1.78 -12.35 -7.36
C ARG A 108 2.10 -13.41 -6.32
N ILE A 109 2.19 -13.03 -5.04
CA ILE A 109 2.40 -13.98 -3.94
C ILE A 109 1.22 -14.95 -3.84
N GLU A 110 -0.02 -14.45 -3.92
CA GLU A 110 -1.21 -15.30 -3.88
C GLU A 110 -1.31 -16.22 -5.10
N GLU A 111 -0.97 -15.73 -6.29
CA GLU A 111 -0.89 -16.57 -7.48
C GLU A 111 0.18 -17.68 -7.34
N ALA A 112 1.36 -17.34 -6.80
CA ALA A 112 2.43 -18.31 -6.59
C ALA A 112 2.03 -19.37 -5.55
N ARG A 113 1.26 -18.99 -4.53
CA ARG A 113 0.69 -19.92 -3.55
C ARG A 113 -0.34 -20.84 -4.21
N ALA A 114 -1.27 -20.28 -4.98
CA ALA A 114 -2.31 -21.05 -5.66
C ALA A 114 -1.73 -22.05 -6.67
N LYS A 115 -0.58 -21.75 -7.28
CA LYS A 115 0.14 -22.64 -8.20
C LYS A 115 1.11 -23.59 -7.49
N GLU A 116 1.04 -23.71 -6.15
CA GLU A 116 1.92 -24.53 -5.33
C GLU A 116 3.42 -24.26 -5.50
N LYS A 117 3.77 -23.12 -6.10
CA LYS A 117 5.17 -22.70 -6.28
C LYS A 117 5.76 -22.12 -5.00
N LEU A 118 4.90 -21.74 -4.05
CA LEU A 118 5.26 -21.15 -2.78
C LEU A 118 4.76 -22.01 -1.63
N VAL A 119 5.60 -22.92 -1.16
CA VAL A 119 5.27 -23.84 -0.05
C VAL A 119 5.45 -23.18 1.31
N ARG A 120 6.34 -22.19 1.41
CA ARG A 120 6.63 -21.50 2.69
C ARG A 120 6.06 -20.10 2.74
N LYS A 121 5.83 -19.63 3.95
CA LYS A 121 5.37 -18.26 4.21
C LYS A 121 6.57 -17.31 4.14
N VAL A 122 6.67 -16.56 3.05
CA VAL A 122 7.76 -15.58 2.77
C VAL A 122 7.40 -14.15 3.14
N ALA A 123 6.14 -13.89 3.44
CA ALA A 123 5.63 -12.58 3.86
C ALA A 123 4.39 -12.77 4.73
N ALA A 124 4.07 -11.77 5.54
CA ALA A 124 2.78 -11.70 6.23
C ALA A 124 1.65 -11.87 5.22
N SER A 125 0.62 -12.62 5.59
CA SER A 125 -0.54 -12.80 4.71
C SER A 125 -1.25 -11.48 4.48
N CYS A 126 -1.63 -11.18 3.23
CA CYS A 126 -2.50 -10.06 2.90
C CYS A 126 -3.91 -10.59 2.62
N TYR A 127 -4.89 -10.09 3.35
CA TYR A 127 -6.27 -10.54 3.24
C TYR A 127 -7.08 -9.71 2.23
N GLY A 128 -6.45 -8.71 1.63
CA GLY A 128 -7.04 -7.87 0.61
C GLY A 128 -6.88 -6.37 0.88
N PHE A 129 -7.38 -5.57 -0.05
CA PHE A 129 -7.38 -4.12 0.09
C PHE A 129 -8.72 -3.59 0.60
N LEU A 130 -8.68 -2.39 1.18
CA LEU A 130 -9.85 -1.62 1.62
C LEU A 130 -9.77 -0.20 1.06
N ILE A 131 -10.93 0.33 0.70
CA ILE A 131 -11.16 1.76 0.57
C ILE A 131 -11.91 2.20 1.83
N LEU A 132 -11.30 3.07 2.59
CA LEU A 132 -11.86 3.58 3.83
C LEU A 132 -12.85 4.72 3.53
N GLY A 133 -13.95 4.74 4.28
CA GLY A 133 -14.97 5.76 4.11
C GLY A 133 -14.67 7.04 4.91
N ALA A 134 -15.56 8.03 4.77
CA ALA A 134 -15.43 9.32 5.46
C ALA A 134 -15.33 9.20 6.99
N ARG A 135 -15.97 8.19 7.57
CA ARG A 135 -15.94 7.95 9.01
C ARG A 135 -14.54 7.56 9.50
N GLU A 136 -13.88 6.69 8.74
CA GLU A 136 -12.53 6.22 9.05
C GLU A 136 -11.52 7.34 8.79
N ASP A 137 -11.68 8.12 7.72
CA ASP A 137 -10.86 9.30 7.42
C ASP A 137 -10.97 10.33 8.55
N GLU A 138 -12.19 10.64 9.00
CA GLU A 138 -12.40 11.54 10.13
C GLU A 138 -11.81 11.01 11.45
N HIS A 139 -11.87 9.69 11.68
CA HIS A 139 -11.23 9.07 12.83
C HIS A 139 -9.72 9.30 12.81
N LEU A 140 -9.06 9.08 11.67
CA LEU A 140 -7.63 9.27 11.50
C LEU A 140 -7.24 10.75 11.74
N LYS A 141 -7.96 11.67 11.12
CA LYS A 141 -7.74 13.12 11.29
C LYS A 141 -7.86 13.56 12.75
N ARG A 142 -8.92 13.14 13.45
CA ARG A 142 -9.13 13.46 14.88
C ARG A 142 -8.05 12.93 15.80
N ASN A 143 -7.40 11.84 15.43
CA ASN A 143 -6.29 11.26 16.20
C ASN A 143 -4.91 11.75 15.72
N GLY A 144 -4.85 12.79 14.88
CA GLY A 144 -3.60 13.41 14.46
C GLY A 144 -2.82 12.63 13.39
N PHE A 145 -3.44 11.67 12.73
CA PHE A 145 -2.81 10.94 11.63
C PHE A 145 -3.02 11.68 10.33
N ASP A 146 -2.01 12.45 9.95
CA ASP A 146 -2.02 13.18 8.70
C ASP A 146 -1.67 12.24 7.53
N LEU A 147 -2.64 12.08 6.62
CA LEU A 147 -2.45 11.32 5.39
C LEU A 147 -1.89 12.16 4.24
N TRP A 148 -1.73 13.45 4.48
CA TRP A 148 -1.15 14.39 3.54
C TRP A 148 0.37 14.43 3.70
N PRO A 149 1.18 14.19 2.65
CA PRO A 149 2.63 14.28 2.78
C PRO A 149 3.06 15.70 3.10
N THR A 150 3.83 15.87 4.16
CA THR A 150 4.37 17.18 4.59
C THR A 150 5.25 17.86 3.52
N THR A 151 5.67 17.12 2.50
CA THR A 151 6.45 17.62 1.36
C THR A 151 5.64 18.42 0.34
N ILE A 152 4.30 18.43 0.44
CA ILE A 152 3.44 19.20 -0.47
C ILE A 152 3.08 20.52 0.20
N PRO A 153 3.47 21.67 -0.38
CA PRO A 153 3.09 22.98 0.16
C PRO A 153 1.59 23.18 0.16
N PRO A 154 1.03 23.89 1.16
CA PRO A 154 -0.36 24.33 1.15
C PRO A 154 -0.69 25.09 -0.15
N GLY A 155 -1.86 24.84 -0.71
CA GLY A 155 -2.30 25.47 -1.96
C GLY A 155 -1.72 24.85 -3.25
N HIS A 156 -0.93 23.80 -3.13
CA HIS A 156 -0.43 23.07 -4.30
C HIS A 156 -1.56 22.38 -5.07
N LYS A 157 -1.40 22.24 -6.40
CA LYS A 157 -2.39 21.60 -7.30
C LYS A 157 -2.88 20.22 -6.84
N TYR A 158 -2.03 19.48 -6.14
CA TYR A 158 -2.37 18.15 -5.60
C TYR A 158 -3.18 18.18 -4.31
N GLN A 159 -3.41 19.35 -3.70
CA GLN A 159 -4.23 19.45 -2.49
C GLN A 159 -5.67 19.02 -2.76
N ALA A 160 -6.30 19.59 -3.79
CA ALA A 160 -7.65 19.20 -4.19
C ALA A 160 -7.73 17.72 -4.60
N MET A 161 -6.67 17.19 -5.20
CA MET A 161 -6.58 15.77 -5.55
C MET A 161 -6.55 14.89 -4.30
N ALA A 162 -5.78 15.25 -3.28
CA ALA A 162 -5.72 14.48 -2.04
C ALA A 162 -7.05 14.52 -1.27
N GLU A 163 -7.66 15.70 -1.18
CA GLU A 163 -8.96 15.87 -0.52
C GLU A 163 -10.08 15.06 -1.18
N GLY A 164 -10.01 14.87 -2.51
CA GLY A 164 -10.94 14.02 -3.26
C GLY A 164 -10.53 12.55 -3.38
N SER A 165 -9.33 12.19 -2.91
CA SER A 165 -8.83 10.82 -3.04
C SER A 165 -9.39 9.90 -1.97
N PRO A 166 -9.76 8.67 -2.32
CA PRO A 166 -10.15 7.70 -1.33
C PRO A 166 -8.96 7.29 -0.45
N VAL A 167 -9.19 7.15 0.86
CA VAL A 167 -8.18 6.61 1.76
C VAL A 167 -8.04 5.11 1.52
N ARG A 168 -6.84 4.67 1.18
CA ARG A 168 -6.54 3.31 0.73
C ARG A 168 -5.78 2.55 1.81
N ALA A 169 -6.14 1.29 2.02
CA ALA A 169 -5.49 0.45 3.02
C ALA A 169 -5.32 -0.99 2.56
N LEU A 170 -4.36 -1.70 3.15
CA LEU A 170 -4.21 -3.15 3.06
C LEU A 170 -4.48 -3.79 4.41
N VAL A 171 -5.25 -4.87 4.38
CA VAL A 171 -5.51 -5.71 5.56
C VAL A 171 -4.52 -6.86 5.57
N LYS A 172 -3.59 -6.82 6.52
CA LYS A 172 -2.52 -7.81 6.65
C LYS A 172 -2.67 -8.62 7.92
N GLU A 173 -2.01 -9.73 7.96
CA GLU A 173 -1.86 -10.50 9.17
C GLU A 173 -1.16 -9.67 10.25
N TYR A 174 -1.77 -9.63 11.44
CA TYR A 174 -1.09 -9.08 12.60
C TYR A 174 -0.11 -10.12 13.13
N ILE A 175 1.15 -9.76 13.17
CA ILE A 175 2.23 -10.56 13.74
C ILE A 175 2.76 -9.79 14.93
N GLU A 176 2.78 -10.42 16.08
CA GLU A 176 3.40 -9.87 17.27
C GLU A 176 4.90 -9.75 17.06
N ARG A 177 5.47 -8.62 17.45
CA ARG A 177 6.88 -8.35 17.23
C ARG A 177 7.73 -9.33 18.03
N ASP A 178 8.58 -10.09 17.34
CA ASP A 178 9.66 -10.83 17.99
C ASP A 178 10.86 -9.88 18.18
N PRO A 179 11.28 -9.62 19.43
CA PRO A 179 12.40 -8.71 19.69
C PRO A 179 13.75 -9.28 19.25
N ASP A 180 13.88 -10.59 19.09
CA ASP A 180 15.17 -11.26 18.89
C ASP A 180 15.40 -11.64 17.42
N LEU A 181 16.20 -10.83 16.74
CA LEU A 181 16.69 -11.14 15.39
C LEU A 181 18.00 -11.93 15.48
N ASP A 182 17.92 -13.24 15.37
CA ASP A 182 19.09 -14.09 15.32
C ASP A 182 19.62 -14.33 13.89
N LEU A 183 20.85 -14.84 13.75
CA LEU A 183 21.46 -15.15 12.46
C LEU A 183 20.67 -16.20 11.66
N ARG A 184 19.97 -17.11 12.31
CA ARG A 184 19.14 -18.12 11.65
C ARG A 184 17.94 -17.48 11.00
N THR A 185 17.30 -16.56 11.70
CA THR A 185 16.18 -15.76 11.18
C THR A 185 16.64 -14.90 10.01
N MET A 186 17.78 -14.19 10.11
CA MET A 186 18.35 -13.40 9.02
C MET A 186 18.63 -14.23 7.77
N ASN A 187 19.23 -15.41 7.91
CA ASN A 187 19.46 -16.32 6.79
C ASN A 187 18.15 -16.82 6.16
N GLY A 188 17.11 -17.01 6.97
CA GLY A 188 15.77 -17.31 6.51
C GLY A 188 15.22 -16.18 5.64
N MET A 189 15.28 -14.94 6.14
CA MET A 189 14.83 -13.74 5.44
C MET A 189 15.56 -13.56 4.08
N LEU A 190 16.86 -13.78 4.04
CA LEU A 190 17.62 -13.69 2.80
C LEU A 190 17.16 -14.73 1.74
N LYS A 191 16.83 -15.94 2.16
CA LYS A 191 16.23 -16.96 1.28
C LYS A 191 14.87 -16.50 0.76
N ASP A 192 14.07 -15.86 1.60
CA ASP A 192 12.75 -15.34 1.23
C ASP A 192 12.84 -14.20 0.22
N ILE A 193 13.76 -13.25 0.43
CA ILE A 193 14.03 -12.17 -0.53
C ILE A 193 14.43 -12.75 -1.88
N ARG A 194 15.37 -13.70 -1.91
CA ARG A 194 15.79 -14.35 -3.15
C ARG A 194 14.63 -15.05 -3.86
N PHE A 195 13.77 -15.69 -3.09
CA PHE A 195 12.56 -16.31 -3.63
C PHE A 195 11.61 -15.26 -4.23
N LEU A 196 11.28 -14.19 -3.52
CA LEU A 196 10.42 -13.10 -3.98
C LEU A 196 10.98 -12.47 -5.28
N ASN A 197 12.29 -12.23 -5.34
CA ASN A 197 12.94 -11.67 -6.52
C ASN A 197 12.79 -12.58 -7.75
N ARG A 198 12.91 -13.92 -7.58
CA ARG A 198 12.67 -14.89 -8.68
C ARG A 198 11.24 -14.85 -9.19
N HIS A 199 10.28 -14.44 -8.36
CA HIS A 199 8.87 -14.29 -8.72
C HIS A 199 8.51 -12.84 -9.10
N LYS A 200 9.53 -12.01 -9.42
CA LYS A 200 9.37 -10.61 -9.82
C LYS A 200 8.73 -9.71 -8.76
N CYS A 201 8.80 -10.11 -7.49
CA CYS A 201 8.46 -9.28 -6.35
C CYS A 201 9.75 -8.68 -5.79
N LEU A 202 10.13 -7.51 -6.29
CA LEU A 202 11.34 -6.83 -5.84
C LEU A 202 11.03 -6.04 -4.57
N ASN A 203 11.77 -6.33 -3.51
CA ASN A 203 11.78 -5.48 -2.32
C ASN A 203 12.93 -4.47 -2.48
N ARG A 204 12.60 -3.18 -2.56
CA ARG A 204 13.59 -2.10 -2.69
C ARG A 204 14.14 -1.62 -1.35
N GLU A 205 13.45 -1.92 -0.27
CA GLU A 205 13.84 -1.53 1.08
C GLU A 205 14.20 -2.78 1.88
N ILE A 206 15.48 -2.95 2.15
CA ILE A 206 16.00 -3.97 3.06
C ILE A 206 16.23 -3.26 4.39
N ASN A 207 15.17 -3.06 5.13
CA ASN A 207 15.25 -2.61 6.51
C ASN A 207 14.50 -3.61 7.42
N ASP A 208 14.64 -3.45 8.71
CA ASP A 208 14.01 -4.35 9.70
C ASP A 208 12.48 -4.39 9.62
N PHE A 209 11.85 -3.41 8.98
CA PHE A 209 10.40 -3.24 8.93
C PHE A 209 9.66 -4.17 7.96
N PRO A 210 10.12 -4.47 6.73
CA PRO A 210 9.38 -5.31 5.79
C PRO A 210 9.17 -6.74 6.25
N PHE A 211 10.00 -7.21 7.16
CA PHE A 211 9.96 -8.58 7.65
C PHE A 211 9.29 -8.72 9.02
N ARG A 212 8.97 -7.60 9.67
CA ARG A 212 8.41 -7.55 11.02
C ARG A 212 6.92 -7.18 11.06
N ILE A 213 6.28 -6.98 9.91
CA ILE A 213 4.87 -6.61 9.81
C ILE A 213 4.06 -7.67 9.10
#